data_5050c780cf74995ffc37fef6fcdb2c01
#
_entry.id   5050c780cf74995ffc37fef6fcdb2c01
#
_cell.length_a   1.000
_cell.length_b   1.000
_cell.length_c   1.000
_cell.angle_alpha   90.00
_cell.angle_beta   90.00
_cell.angle_gamma   90.00
#
_symmetry.space_group_name_H-M   'P 1'
#
loop_
_entity.id
_entity.type
_entity.pdbx_description
1 polymer ?
#
loop_
_entity_poly.entity_id
_entity_poly.type
_entity_poly.pdbx_seq_one_letter_code
_entity_poly.pdbx_strand_id
1 'polypeptide(L)'
;MVGLDNFATGHQHNLDEVKSLVSVEQWAGFTFIEGDIRKFEDCQKACSGVDYVLHEAALGSVPRSIADPIATNETNISGFLNMLTAARDAGVSSFTYAASSSTYGDHPALPKVEDNIGKPLSPYAVTKYVNELYADVFARTYGFKAIGLRYFNVFGKRQDPNGAYAAVIPKWTAAMIAGDDVFINGDGETSRDFCFIENTVQANILAATTQNDEAKNQVYNVAVGDRTTLNDLFNAIQAALNENG
;
A
#
# COMPACT_ATOMS: atom_id res chain seq x y z
N MET A 1 3.89 -16.16 11.96
CA MET A 1 3.64 -15.17 10.88
C MET A 1 4.53 -15.50 9.69
N VAL A 2 4.03 -15.34 8.44
CA VAL A 2 4.80 -15.57 7.22
C VAL A 2 4.91 -14.24 6.46
N GLY A 3 6.10 -13.87 6.00
CA GLY A 3 6.35 -12.74 5.11
C GLY A 3 6.84 -13.23 3.76
N LEU A 4 6.32 -12.66 2.67
CA LEU A 4 6.74 -12.92 1.28
C LEU A 4 7.14 -11.60 0.64
N ASP A 5 8.36 -11.48 0.15
CA ASP A 5 8.87 -10.31 -0.58
C ASP A 5 10.01 -10.73 -1.51
N ASN A 6 10.21 -10.02 -2.62
CA ASN A 6 11.30 -10.25 -3.57
C ASN A 6 12.38 -9.18 -3.51
N PHE A 7 12.31 -8.27 -2.55
CA PHE A 7 13.20 -7.11 -2.38
C PHE A 7 13.35 -6.19 -3.61
N ALA A 8 12.37 -6.20 -4.52
CA ALA A 8 12.39 -5.30 -5.68
C ALA A 8 12.33 -3.81 -5.27
N THR A 9 11.66 -3.52 -4.15
CA THR A 9 11.56 -2.18 -3.55
C THR A 9 11.70 -2.20 -2.03
N GLY A 10 11.71 -3.38 -1.43
CA GLY A 10 11.97 -3.59 -0.01
C GLY A 10 13.47 -3.71 0.29
N HIS A 11 13.83 -3.66 1.58
CA HIS A 11 15.21 -3.71 2.03
C HIS A 11 15.38 -4.66 3.20
N GLN A 12 16.45 -5.49 3.16
CA GLN A 12 16.77 -6.43 4.24
C GLN A 12 16.93 -5.74 5.59
N HIS A 13 17.50 -4.53 5.61
CA HIS A 13 17.68 -3.78 6.86
C HIS A 13 16.38 -3.50 7.63
N ASN A 14 15.24 -3.42 6.94
CA ASN A 14 13.94 -3.29 7.61
C ASN A 14 13.57 -4.54 8.40
N LEU A 15 13.89 -5.73 7.89
CA LEU A 15 13.70 -6.98 8.62
C LEU A 15 14.67 -7.09 9.80
N ASP A 16 15.92 -6.66 9.62
CA ASP A 16 16.93 -6.66 10.67
C ASP A 16 16.54 -5.70 11.81
N GLU A 17 16.00 -4.53 11.47
CA GLU A 17 15.46 -3.60 12.46
C GLU A 17 14.29 -4.22 13.24
N VAL A 18 13.30 -4.80 12.53
CA VAL A 18 12.17 -5.47 13.20
C VAL A 18 12.66 -6.58 14.13
N LYS A 19 13.62 -7.37 13.67
CA LYS A 19 14.25 -8.42 14.50
C LYS A 19 14.83 -7.87 15.80
N SER A 20 15.42 -6.67 15.76
CA SER A 20 16.01 -6.03 16.94
C SER A 20 14.97 -5.48 17.93
N LEU A 21 13.72 -5.26 17.46
CA LEU A 21 12.64 -4.67 18.25
C LEU A 21 11.69 -5.68 18.89
N VAL A 22 11.83 -6.96 18.55
CA VAL A 22 10.97 -8.04 19.06
C VAL A 22 11.77 -9.05 19.88
N SER A 23 11.09 -9.85 20.72
CA SER A 23 11.80 -10.90 21.48
C SER A 23 12.27 -12.05 20.58
N VAL A 24 13.21 -12.85 21.06
CA VAL A 24 13.72 -14.05 20.36
C VAL A 24 12.57 -15.01 20.06
N GLU A 25 11.64 -15.19 20.98
CA GLU A 25 10.48 -16.07 20.83
C GLU A 25 9.50 -15.53 19.77
N GLN A 26 9.27 -14.22 19.75
CA GLN A 26 8.44 -13.58 18.73
C GLN A 26 9.08 -13.72 17.36
N TRP A 27 10.40 -13.48 17.24
CA TRP A 27 11.12 -13.65 16.00
C TRP A 27 11.13 -15.10 15.50
N ALA A 28 11.26 -16.08 16.41
CA ALA A 28 11.18 -17.49 16.05
C ALA A 28 9.83 -17.92 15.45
N GLY A 29 8.76 -17.16 15.72
CA GLY A 29 7.44 -17.33 15.13
C GLY A 29 7.27 -16.64 13.75
N PHE A 30 8.31 -16.02 13.21
CA PHE A 30 8.31 -15.38 11.90
C PHE A 30 9.10 -16.20 10.88
N THR A 31 8.48 -16.49 9.75
CA THR A 31 9.14 -17.14 8.60
C THR A 31 9.16 -16.16 7.45
N PHE A 32 10.32 -15.89 6.88
CA PHE A 32 10.47 -15.10 5.68
C PHE A 32 10.69 -16.00 4.46
N ILE A 33 9.96 -15.72 3.39
CA ILE A 33 10.10 -16.36 2.08
C ILE A 33 10.57 -15.27 1.11
N GLU A 34 11.80 -15.36 0.65
CA GLU A 34 12.24 -14.57 -0.50
C GLU A 34 11.62 -15.19 -1.74
N GLY A 35 10.63 -14.53 -2.33
CA GLY A 35 9.86 -15.04 -3.44
C GLY A 35 9.06 -13.94 -4.13
N ASP A 36 8.42 -14.29 -5.23
CA ASP A 36 7.78 -13.33 -6.13
C ASP A 36 6.30 -13.70 -6.33
N ILE A 37 5.39 -12.75 -6.08
CA ILE A 37 3.96 -12.95 -6.27
C ILE A 37 3.57 -13.28 -7.72
N ARG A 38 4.43 -12.97 -8.70
CA ARG A 38 4.24 -13.39 -10.09
C ARG A 38 4.41 -14.89 -10.29
N LYS A 39 5.01 -15.59 -9.33
CA LYS A 39 5.15 -17.06 -9.30
C LYS A 39 4.08 -17.64 -8.38
N PHE A 40 3.16 -18.41 -8.97
CA PHE A 40 2.04 -18.96 -8.23
C PHE A 40 2.49 -19.88 -7.08
N GLU A 41 3.54 -20.64 -7.27
CA GLU A 41 4.12 -21.55 -6.27
C GLU A 41 4.62 -20.83 -5.03
N ASP A 42 5.16 -19.60 -5.17
CA ASP A 42 5.61 -18.80 -4.04
C ASP A 42 4.41 -18.27 -3.25
N CYS A 43 3.34 -17.90 -3.95
CA CYS A 43 2.06 -17.52 -3.33
C CYS A 43 1.43 -18.68 -2.55
N GLN A 44 1.43 -19.89 -3.13
CA GLN A 44 0.92 -21.09 -2.46
C GLN A 44 1.69 -21.41 -1.18
N LYS A 45 3.04 -21.33 -1.23
CA LYS A 45 3.87 -21.53 -0.03
C LYS A 45 3.55 -20.50 1.06
N ALA A 46 3.39 -19.23 0.69
CA ALA A 46 3.11 -18.16 1.64
C ALA A 46 1.71 -18.28 2.28
N CYS A 47 0.71 -18.79 1.54
CA CYS A 47 -0.66 -18.97 2.02
C CYS A 47 -0.87 -20.28 2.79
N SER A 48 0.09 -21.21 2.79
CA SER A 48 -0.05 -22.49 3.46
C SER A 48 -0.12 -22.36 4.97
N GLY A 49 -1.26 -22.75 5.56
CA GLY A 49 -1.47 -22.79 7.01
C GLY A 49 -1.60 -21.41 7.65
N VAL A 50 -1.97 -20.37 6.88
CA VAL A 50 -2.24 -19.03 7.42
C VAL A 50 -3.75 -18.76 7.45
N ASP A 51 -4.20 -17.99 8.43
CA ASP A 51 -5.61 -17.62 8.60
C ASP A 51 -5.95 -16.29 7.93
N TYR A 52 -5.00 -15.36 7.91
CA TYR A 52 -5.17 -13.99 7.44
C TYR A 52 -4.09 -13.62 6.44
N VAL A 53 -4.47 -12.95 5.35
CA VAL A 53 -3.53 -12.39 4.37
C VAL A 53 -3.67 -10.87 4.36
N LEU A 54 -2.56 -10.17 4.54
CA LEU A 54 -2.40 -8.74 4.27
C LEU A 54 -1.56 -8.61 3.00
N HIS A 55 -2.21 -8.31 1.88
CA HIS A 55 -1.56 -8.22 0.57
C HIS A 55 -1.18 -6.78 0.25
N GLU A 56 0.05 -6.40 0.58
CA GLU A 56 0.62 -5.08 0.35
C GLU A 56 1.57 -5.06 -0.87
N ALA A 57 1.94 -6.22 -1.38
CA ALA A 57 2.92 -6.37 -2.45
C ALA A 57 2.41 -5.79 -3.78
N ALA A 58 3.10 -4.77 -4.29
CA ALA A 58 2.83 -4.16 -5.57
C ALA A 58 4.01 -3.28 -6.02
N LEU A 59 4.09 -3.00 -7.33
CA LEU A 59 4.91 -1.90 -7.83
C LEU A 59 4.10 -0.61 -7.76
N GLY A 60 4.40 0.23 -6.78
CA GLY A 60 3.84 1.57 -6.63
C GLY A 60 4.45 2.56 -7.64
N SER A 61 3.89 3.78 -7.69
CA SER A 61 4.35 4.91 -8.51
C SER A 61 3.72 5.01 -9.90
N VAL A 62 3.06 6.14 -10.12
CA VAL A 62 2.51 6.52 -11.43
C VAL A 62 3.63 6.67 -12.49
N PRO A 63 4.74 7.42 -12.23
CA PRO A 63 5.82 7.52 -13.21
C PRO A 63 6.44 6.17 -13.60
N ARG A 64 6.64 5.26 -12.63
CA ARG A 64 7.12 3.90 -12.93
C ARG A 64 6.19 3.17 -13.87
N SER A 65 4.89 3.22 -13.61
CA SER A 65 3.89 2.53 -14.43
C SER A 65 3.79 3.07 -15.86
N ILE A 66 4.13 4.34 -16.07
CA ILE A 66 4.21 4.94 -17.39
C ILE A 66 5.49 4.48 -18.11
N ALA A 67 6.61 4.42 -17.37
CA ALA A 67 7.89 3.99 -17.94
C ALA A 67 7.89 2.49 -18.27
N ASP A 68 7.29 1.65 -17.41
CA ASP A 68 7.20 0.20 -17.61
C ASP A 68 5.80 -0.32 -17.21
N PRO A 69 4.81 -0.19 -18.11
CA PRO A 69 3.46 -0.66 -17.84
C PRO A 69 3.36 -2.19 -17.81
N ILE A 70 4.23 -2.91 -18.51
CA ILE A 70 4.20 -4.37 -18.57
C ILE A 70 4.61 -4.96 -17.22
N ALA A 71 5.76 -4.59 -16.67
CA ALA A 71 6.19 -5.05 -15.35
C ALA A 71 5.19 -4.64 -14.25
N THR A 72 4.61 -3.43 -14.36
CA THR A 72 3.57 -2.97 -13.44
C THR A 72 2.32 -3.86 -13.52
N ASN A 73 1.87 -4.22 -14.72
CA ASN A 73 0.73 -5.12 -14.93
C ASN A 73 1.02 -6.52 -14.39
N GLU A 74 2.17 -7.11 -14.73
CA GLU A 74 2.55 -8.45 -14.30
C GLU A 74 2.57 -8.56 -12.77
N THR A 75 3.12 -7.56 -12.09
CA THR A 75 3.19 -7.55 -10.63
C THR A 75 1.83 -7.26 -10.01
N ASN A 76 1.18 -6.19 -10.43
CA ASN A 76 0.00 -5.67 -9.73
C ASN A 76 -1.29 -6.38 -10.10
N ILE A 77 -1.40 -6.96 -11.30
CA ILE A 77 -2.59 -7.70 -11.74
C ILE A 77 -2.34 -9.20 -11.62
N SER A 78 -1.35 -9.73 -12.35
CA SER A 78 -1.10 -11.18 -12.35
C SER A 78 -0.65 -11.66 -10.98
N GLY A 79 0.26 -10.91 -10.31
CA GLY A 79 0.70 -11.21 -8.96
C GLY A 79 -0.43 -11.13 -7.92
N PHE A 80 -1.28 -10.12 -8.00
CA PHE A 80 -2.47 -10.02 -7.15
C PHE A 80 -3.40 -11.22 -7.35
N LEU A 81 -3.69 -11.59 -8.60
CA LEU A 81 -4.57 -12.71 -8.93
C LEU A 81 -3.99 -14.05 -8.44
N ASN A 82 -2.66 -14.22 -8.52
CA ASN A 82 -1.97 -15.39 -7.95
C ASN A 82 -2.19 -15.46 -6.43
N MET A 83 -1.96 -14.36 -5.71
CA MET A 83 -2.16 -14.31 -4.26
C MET A 83 -3.62 -14.54 -3.86
N LEU A 84 -4.56 -13.90 -4.55
CA LEU A 84 -6.00 -14.05 -4.30
C LEU A 84 -6.45 -15.50 -4.52
N THR A 85 -5.93 -16.14 -5.58
CA THR A 85 -6.21 -17.55 -5.90
C THR A 85 -5.59 -18.48 -4.86
N ALA A 86 -4.32 -18.28 -4.53
CA ALA A 86 -3.63 -19.11 -3.54
C ALA A 86 -4.27 -19.01 -2.15
N ALA A 87 -4.70 -17.81 -1.73
CA ALA A 87 -5.39 -17.59 -0.48
C ALA A 87 -6.76 -18.30 -0.44
N ARG A 88 -7.54 -18.20 -1.53
CA ARG A 88 -8.81 -18.93 -1.66
C ARG A 88 -8.59 -20.44 -1.55
N ASP A 89 -7.63 -20.98 -2.29
CA ASP A 89 -7.37 -22.43 -2.36
C ASP A 89 -6.82 -22.97 -1.04
N ALA A 90 -6.09 -22.14 -0.27
CA ALA A 90 -5.63 -22.46 1.07
C ALA A 90 -6.73 -22.35 2.15
N GLY A 91 -7.92 -21.83 1.81
CA GLY A 91 -9.00 -21.62 2.77
C GLY A 91 -8.75 -20.50 3.78
N VAL A 92 -8.01 -19.46 3.37
CA VAL A 92 -7.73 -18.28 4.21
C VAL A 92 -9.04 -17.61 4.65
N SER A 93 -9.16 -17.31 5.92
CA SER A 93 -10.39 -16.76 6.53
C SER A 93 -10.61 -15.29 6.21
N SER A 94 -9.55 -14.52 5.96
CA SER A 94 -9.62 -13.09 5.63
C SER A 94 -8.49 -12.69 4.69
N PHE A 95 -8.86 -11.94 3.65
CA PHE A 95 -7.93 -11.35 2.67
C PHE A 95 -8.15 -9.86 2.61
N THR A 96 -7.17 -9.10 3.09
CA THR A 96 -7.14 -7.63 2.99
C THR A 96 -6.07 -7.23 1.98
N TYR A 97 -6.35 -6.24 1.14
CA TYR A 97 -5.40 -5.84 0.11
C TYR A 97 -5.29 -4.32 -0.05
N ALA A 98 -4.09 -3.88 -0.42
CA ALA A 98 -3.79 -2.50 -0.78
C ALA A 98 -4.48 -2.13 -2.09
N ALA A 99 -5.64 -1.47 -2.01
CA ALA A 99 -6.21 -0.67 -3.08
C ALA A 99 -5.54 0.72 -3.12
N SER A 100 -6.09 1.68 -3.85
CA SER A 100 -5.44 2.99 -3.99
C SER A 100 -6.44 4.10 -4.26
N SER A 101 -6.20 5.27 -3.67
CA SER A 101 -6.93 6.50 -4.01
C SER A 101 -6.74 6.93 -5.49
N SER A 102 -5.73 6.41 -6.18
CA SER A 102 -5.55 6.65 -7.61
C SER A 102 -6.70 6.12 -8.48
N THR A 103 -7.49 5.17 -7.95
CA THR A 103 -8.70 4.63 -8.59
C THR A 103 -9.76 5.71 -8.85
N TYR A 104 -9.78 6.79 -8.04
CA TYR A 104 -10.69 7.91 -8.26
C TYR A 104 -10.47 8.65 -9.59
N GLY A 105 -9.25 8.57 -10.15
CA GLY A 105 -8.94 9.11 -11.47
C GLY A 105 -9.31 10.59 -11.62
N ASP A 106 -10.09 10.89 -12.66
CA ASP A 106 -10.53 12.25 -13.02
C ASP A 106 -11.84 12.68 -12.30
N HIS A 107 -12.36 11.90 -11.36
CA HIS A 107 -13.59 12.27 -10.65
C HIS A 107 -13.42 13.60 -9.89
N PRO A 108 -14.25 14.63 -10.14
CA PRO A 108 -13.98 15.98 -9.64
C PRO A 108 -14.42 16.20 -8.18
N ALA A 109 -15.39 15.42 -7.68
CA ALA A 109 -16.01 15.69 -6.38
C ALA A 109 -15.05 15.47 -5.21
N LEU A 110 -15.23 16.25 -4.17
CA LEU A 110 -14.60 16.16 -2.85
C LEU A 110 -15.70 16.26 -1.78
N PRO A 111 -15.58 15.51 -0.68
CA PRO A 111 -14.60 14.44 -0.44
C PRO A 111 -14.77 13.27 -1.42
N LYS A 112 -13.74 12.45 -1.56
CA LYS A 112 -13.82 11.20 -2.32
C LYS A 112 -14.62 10.19 -1.52
N VAL A 113 -15.63 9.60 -2.15
CA VAL A 113 -16.46 8.53 -1.57
C VAL A 113 -16.35 7.28 -2.43
N GLU A 114 -16.41 6.11 -1.80
CA GLU A 114 -16.00 4.83 -2.39
C GLU A 114 -16.80 4.46 -3.65
N ASP A 115 -18.10 4.77 -3.67
CA ASP A 115 -18.99 4.40 -4.78
C ASP A 115 -18.81 5.25 -6.04
N ASN A 116 -18.12 6.40 -5.94
CA ASN A 116 -18.00 7.37 -7.02
C ASN A 116 -16.57 7.46 -7.52
N ILE A 117 -16.24 6.69 -8.54
CA ILE A 117 -14.94 6.76 -9.21
C ILE A 117 -15.05 7.38 -10.61
N GLY A 118 -13.98 8.01 -11.07
CA GLY A 118 -13.82 8.49 -12.45
C GLY A 118 -13.05 7.51 -13.32
N LYS A 119 -12.39 8.03 -14.33
CA LYS A 119 -11.54 7.24 -15.23
C LYS A 119 -10.11 7.22 -14.69
N PRO A 120 -9.49 6.04 -14.50
CA PRO A 120 -8.09 5.95 -14.12
C PRO A 120 -7.18 6.78 -15.02
N LEU A 121 -6.22 7.52 -14.43
CA LEU A 121 -5.34 8.44 -15.16
C LEU A 121 -3.93 7.89 -15.42
N SER A 122 -3.66 6.63 -15.03
CA SER A 122 -2.35 6.00 -15.22
C SER A 122 -2.46 4.48 -15.29
N PRO A 123 -1.47 3.78 -15.87
CA PRO A 123 -1.42 2.32 -15.82
C PRO A 123 -1.47 1.78 -14.38
N TYR A 124 -0.80 2.43 -13.43
CA TYR A 124 -0.88 2.08 -12.01
C TYR A 124 -2.33 2.13 -11.49
N ALA A 125 -3.06 3.21 -11.76
CA ALA A 125 -4.45 3.35 -11.34
C ALA A 125 -5.35 2.27 -11.95
N VAL A 126 -5.13 1.92 -13.22
CA VAL A 126 -5.82 0.79 -13.88
C VAL A 126 -5.55 -0.50 -13.13
N THR A 127 -4.28 -0.81 -12.80
CA THR A 127 -3.96 -2.07 -12.10
C THR A 127 -4.65 -2.17 -10.74
N LYS A 128 -4.70 -1.07 -9.99
CA LYS A 128 -5.37 -1.05 -8.68
C LYS A 128 -6.89 -1.20 -8.79
N TYR A 129 -7.50 -0.59 -9.79
CA TYR A 129 -8.92 -0.77 -10.04
C TYR A 129 -9.26 -2.20 -10.47
N VAL A 130 -8.42 -2.83 -11.30
CA VAL A 130 -8.59 -4.24 -11.69
C VAL A 130 -8.54 -5.17 -10.48
N ASN A 131 -7.73 -4.87 -9.45
CA ASN A 131 -7.72 -5.67 -8.22
C ASN A 131 -9.08 -5.65 -7.51
N GLU A 132 -9.74 -4.48 -7.45
CA GLU A 132 -11.08 -4.35 -6.88
C GLU A 132 -12.11 -5.17 -7.67
N LEU A 133 -12.03 -5.13 -9.01
CA LEU A 133 -12.91 -5.93 -9.87
C LEU A 133 -12.72 -7.45 -9.67
N TYR A 134 -11.47 -7.91 -9.55
CA TYR A 134 -11.19 -9.32 -9.26
C TYR A 134 -11.70 -9.73 -7.88
N ALA A 135 -11.49 -8.90 -6.85
CA ALA A 135 -11.98 -9.18 -5.51
C ALA A 135 -13.51 -9.35 -5.49
N ASP A 136 -14.25 -8.45 -6.15
CA ASP A 136 -15.71 -8.54 -6.25
C ASP A 136 -16.17 -9.80 -7.02
N VAL A 137 -15.52 -10.12 -8.15
CA VAL A 137 -15.82 -11.33 -8.90
C VAL A 137 -15.54 -12.59 -8.08
N PHE A 138 -14.44 -12.63 -7.31
CA PHE A 138 -14.11 -13.77 -6.44
C PHE A 138 -15.17 -13.98 -5.35
N ALA A 139 -15.68 -12.88 -4.76
CA ALA A 139 -16.76 -12.97 -3.79
C ALA A 139 -18.03 -13.57 -4.41
N ARG A 140 -18.44 -13.09 -5.59
CA ARG A 140 -19.67 -13.56 -6.27
C ARG A 140 -19.55 -14.96 -6.84
N THR A 141 -18.38 -15.35 -7.33
CA THR A 141 -18.19 -16.62 -8.04
C THR A 141 -17.76 -17.74 -7.09
N TYR A 142 -16.90 -17.45 -6.14
CA TYR A 142 -16.29 -18.44 -5.26
C TYR A 142 -16.69 -18.30 -3.79
N GLY A 143 -17.45 -17.25 -3.43
CA GLY A 143 -17.78 -16.94 -2.03
C GLY A 143 -16.56 -16.43 -1.23
N PHE A 144 -15.43 -16.13 -1.90
CA PHE A 144 -14.21 -15.66 -1.26
C PHE A 144 -14.22 -14.14 -1.17
N LYS A 145 -14.60 -13.62 0.01
CA LYS A 145 -14.77 -12.20 0.26
C LYS A 145 -13.44 -11.56 0.70
N ALA A 146 -13.05 -10.49 0.05
CA ALA A 146 -11.86 -9.70 0.39
C ALA A 146 -12.25 -8.27 0.80
N ILE A 147 -11.34 -7.56 1.50
CA ILE A 147 -11.51 -6.15 1.85
C ILE A 147 -10.39 -5.35 1.20
N GLY A 148 -10.76 -4.36 0.39
CA GLY A 148 -9.84 -3.42 -0.23
C GLY A 148 -9.68 -2.16 0.61
N LEU A 149 -8.45 -1.69 0.78
CA LEU A 149 -8.15 -0.44 1.47
C LEU A 149 -7.54 0.56 0.48
N ARG A 150 -8.30 1.58 0.08
CA ARG A 150 -7.80 2.67 -0.78
C ARG A 150 -6.94 3.60 0.05
N TYR A 151 -5.66 3.33 0.08
CA TYR A 151 -4.71 4.21 0.74
C TYR A 151 -4.61 5.54 0.01
N PHE A 152 -4.64 6.61 0.80
CA PHE A 152 -4.27 7.94 0.33
C PHE A 152 -2.74 8.11 0.44
N ASN A 153 -2.22 9.29 0.75
CA ASN A 153 -0.77 9.47 0.75
C ASN A 153 -0.19 9.01 2.10
N VAL A 154 0.05 7.70 2.23
CA VAL A 154 0.63 7.13 3.45
C VAL A 154 2.07 7.59 3.62
N PHE A 155 2.43 7.97 4.84
CA PHE A 155 3.79 8.34 5.21
C PHE A 155 4.16 7.77 6.58
N GLY A 156 5.46 7.61 6.83
CA GLY A 156 5.95 7.12 8.11
C GLY A 156 7.37 6.56 8.05
N LYS A 157 7.78 5.92 9.13
CA LYS A 157 9.10 5.29 9.25
C LYS A 157 9.33 4.28 8.14
N ARG A 158 10.59 4.12 7.74
CA ARG A 158 11.08 3.16 6.73
C ARG A 158 10.70 3.50 5.28
N GLN A 159 10.12 4.67 5.02
CA GLN A 159 10.03 5.13 3.63
C GLN A 159 11.42 5.52 3.12
N ASP A 160 11.79 4.96 1.95
CA ASP A 160 13.09 5.24 1.33
C ASP A 160 13.09 6.64 0.66
N PRO A 161 13.95 7.57 1.11
CA PRO A 161 14.09 8.89 0.49
C PRO A 161 14.85 8.84 -0.85
N ASN A 162 15.60 7.77 -1.12
CA ASN A 162 16.55 7.67 -2.23
C ASN A 162 15.99 6.91 -3.45
N GLY A 163 14.82 6.34 -3.33
CA GLY A 163 14.17 5.64 -4.44
C GLY A 163 13.92 6.58 -5.63
N ALA A 164 14.10 6.10 -6.86
CA ALA A 164 13.84 6.87 -8.08
C ALA A 164 12.42 7.49 -8.11
N TYR A 165 11.52 6.93 -7.33
CA TYR A 165 10.12 7.35 -7.18
C TYR A 165 9.76 7.62 -5.71
N ALA A 166 10.70 8.12 -4.93
CA ALA A 166 10.48 8.44 -3.53
C ALA A 166 9.32 9.43 -3.34
N ALA A 167 8.52 9.20 -2.31
CA ALA A 167 7.42 10.07 -1.94
C ALA A 167 7.93 11.44 -1.47
N VAL A 168 7.07 12.44 -1.52
CA VAL A 168 7.45 13.83 -1.23
C VAL A 168 7.99 14.01 0.20
N ILE A 169 7.35 13.41 1.21
CA ILE A 169 7.75 13.59 2.61
C ILE A 169 9.17 13.06 2.88
N PRO A 170 9.51 11.77 2.62
CA PRO A 170 10.86 11.30 2.89
C PRO A 170 11.92 12.03 2.06
N LYS A 171 11.61 12.38 0.80
CA LYS A 171 12.53 13.11 -0.07
C LYS A 171 12.85 14.51 0.46
N TRP A 172 11.82 15.28 0.84
CA TRP A 172 12.00 16.63 1.36
C TRP A 172 12.66 16.63 2.74
N THR A 173 12.28 15.70 3.61
CA THR A 173 12.92 15.53 4.92
C THR A 173 14.41 15.25 4.78
N ALA A 174 14.80 14.33 3.89
CA ALA A 174 16.22 14.03 3.66
C ALA A 174 16.97 15.24 3.09
N ALA A 175 16.41 15.96 2.11
CA ALA A 175 17.00 17.16 1.54
C ALA A 175 17.20 18.26 2.60
N MET A 176 16.18 18.53 3.42
CA MET A 176 16.28 19.53 4.50
C MET A 176 17.34 19.17 5.54
N ILE A 177 17.46 17.89 5.92
CA ILE A 177 18.49 17.41 6.85
C ILE A 177 19.90 17.58 6.25
N ALA A 178 20.04 17.32 4.94
CA ALA A 178 21.31 17.47 4.24
C ALA A 178 21.67 18.94 3.93
N GLY A 179 20.74 19.87 4.07
CA GLY A 179 20.91 21.27 3.67
C GLY A 179 20.81 21.48 2.16
N ASP A 180 20.20 20.54 1.46
CA ASP A 180 19.98 20.59 0.02
C ASP A 180 18.70 21.39 -0.33
N ASP A 181 18.63 21.90 -1.55
CA ASP A 181 17.45 22.61 -2.05
C ASP A 181 16.22 21.69 -2.17
N VAL A 182 15.09 22.20 -1.72
CA VAL A 182 13.77 21.57 -1.90
C VAL A 182 13.00 22.28 -3.00
N PHE A 183 12.54 21.53 -3.99
CA PHE A 183 11.78 22.05 -5.12
C PHE A 183 10.29 21.72 -4.98
N ILE A 184 9.45 22.76 -4.98
CA ILE A 184 8.00 22.66 -5.00
C ILE A 184 7.54 22.81 -6.45
N ASN A 185 6.81 21.82 -6.96
CA ASN A 185 6.27 21.84 -8.32
C ASN A 185 5.04 22.76 -8.42
N GLY A 186 5.06 23.69 -9.37
CA GLY A 186 3.98 24.66 -9.57
C GLY A 186 3.97 25.76 -8.50
N ASP A 187 2.77 26.16 -8.07
CA ASP A 187 2.55 27.18 -7.03
C ASP A 187 2.52 26.63 -5.60
N GLY A 188 2.60 25.30 -5.46
CA GLY A 188 2.53 24.62 -4.16
C GLY A 188 1.11 24.49 -3.57
N GLU A 189 0.08 24.97 -4.26
CA GLU A 189 -1.31 24.92 -3.78
C GLU A 189 -2.00 23.56 -4.02
N THR A 190 -1.35 22.66 -4.75
CA THR A 190 -1.82 21.28 -4.87
C THR A 190 -1.87 20.62 -3.49
N SER A 191 -3.04 20.12 -3.10
CA SER A 191 -3.24 19.51 -1.79
C SER A 191 -3.44 18.00 -1.86
N ARG A 192 -3.08 17.32 -0.76
CA ARG A 192 -3.24 15.88 -0.57
C ARG A 192 -3.74 15.59 0.84
N ASP A 193 -4.40 14.46 1.01
CA ASP A 193 -4.64 13.86 2.33
C ASP A 193 -3.45 12.96 2.65
N PHE A 194 -2.73 13.29 3.72
CA PHE A 194 -1.57 12.54 4.20
C PHE A 194 -1.97 11.69 5.40
N CYS A 195 -1.88 10.38 5.26
CA CYS A 195 -2.26 9.42 6.28
C CYS A 195 -1.01 8.83 6.95
N PHE A 196 -0.89 8.99 8.27
CA PHE A 196 0.23 8.41 9.00
C PHE A 196 0.15 6.88 9.05
N ILE A 197 1.30 6.23 8.95
CA ILE A 197 1.39 4.76 8.83
C ILE A 197 0.65 3.99 9.93
N GLU A 198 0.60 4.50 11.16
CA GLU A 198 -0.10 3.83 12.26
C GLU A 198 -1.61 3.74 12.01
N ASN A 199 -2.23 4.76 11.39
CA ASN A 199 -3.64 4.70 10.99
C ASN A 199 -3.86 3.62 9.92
N THR A 200 -2.93 3.51 8.99
CA THR A 200 -2.97 2.48 7.93
C THR A 200 -2.83 1.07 8.53
N VAL A 201 -1.88 0.89 9.46
CA VAL A 201 -1.70 -0.39 10.18
C VAL A 201 -2.98 -0.76 10.95
N GLN A 202 -3.56 0.21 11.67
CA GLN A 202 -4.82 -0.02 12.39
C GLN A 202 -5.95 -0.43 11.44
N ALA A 203 -6.11 0.24 10.29
CA ALA A 203 -7.11 -0.11 9.30
C ALA A 203 -6.93 -1.53 8.77
N ASN A 204 -5.69 -1.95 8.50
CA ASN A 204 -5.36 -3.31 8.09
C ASN A 204 -5.74 -4.35 9.15
N ILE A 205 -5.41 -4.11 10.41
CA ILE A 205 -5.75 -5.02 11.51
C ILE A 205 -7.27 -5.13 11.65
N LEU A 206 -8.00 -4.01 11.62
CA LEU A 206 -9.45 -4.00 11.69
C LEU A 206 -10.10 -4.75 10.52
N ALA A 207 -9.63 -4.52 9.30
CA ALA A 207 -10.13 -5.21 8.11
C ALA A 207 -9.84 -6.73 8.17
N ALA A 208 -8.64 -7.12 8.57
CA ALA A 208 -8.26 -8.53 8.66
C ALA A 208 -9.03 -9.29 9.74
N THR A 209 -9.36 -8.64 10.86
CA THR A 209 -9.93 -9.31 12.04
C THR A 209 -11.44 -9.12 12.19
N THR A 210 -12.11 -8.35 11.31
CA THR A 210 -13.55 -8.12 11.40
C THR A 210 -14.34 -9.41 11.30
N GLN A 211 -15.32 -9.57 12.20
CA GLN A 211 -16.30 -10.65 12.16
C GLN A 211 -17.63 -10.21 11.51
N ASN A 212 -17.77 -8.92 11.19
CA ASN A 212 -18.96 -8.42 10.52
C ASN A 212 -18.93 -8.80 9.03
N ASP A 213 -19.83 -9.66 8.63
CA ASP A 213 -19.90 -10.16 7.26
C ASP A 213 -20.33 -9.09 6.24
N GLU A 214 -21.04 -8.04 6.69
CA GLU A 214 -21.41 -6.90 5.86
C GLU A 214 -20.21 -5.96 5.55
N ALA A 215 -19.18 -6.00 6.39
CA ALA A 215 -17.94 -5.26 6.15
C ALA A 215 -17.04 -5.93 5.09
N LYS A 216 -17.28 -7.20 4.79
CA LYS A 216 -16.50 -7.96 3.82
C LYS A 216 -16.99 -7.71 2.39
N ASN A 217 -16.13 -7.95 1.40
CA ASN A 217 -16.38 -7.64 -0.01
C ASN A 217 -16.71 -6.14 -0.24
N GLN A 218 -16.00 -5.30 0.47
CA GLN A 218 -16.11 -3.85 0.38
C GLN A 218 -14.74 -3.23 0.12
N VAL A 219 -14.76 -1.98 -0.33
CA VAL A 219 -13.56 -1.14 -0.43
C VAL A 219 -13.75 0.08 0.47
N TYR A 220 -12.72 0.42 1.25
CA TYR A 220 -12.75 1.52 2.21
C TYR A 220 -11.64 2.51 1.95
N ASN A 221 -11.92 3.79 2.11
CA ASN A 221 -10.91 4.83 2.14
C ASN A 221 -10.09 4.76 3.44
N VAL A 222 -8.78 4.86 3.31
CA VAL A 222 -7.86 5.04 4.43
C VAL A 222 -7.20 6.40 4.28
N ALA A 223 -7.82 7.39 4.92
CA ALA A 223 -7.51 8.80 4.86
C ALA A 223 -7.80 9.44 6.22
N VAL A 224 -7.28 10.62 6.48
CA VAL A 224 -7.61 11.38 7.72
C VAL A 224 -8.74 12.37 7.52
N GLY A 225 -9.16 12.61 6.28
CA GLY A 225 -10.25 13.53 5.94
C GLY A 225 -9.82 14.99 5.92
N ASP A 226 -8.53 15.26 5.76
CA ASP A 226 -7.96 16.61 5.73
C ASP A 226 -7.23 16.89 4.40
N ARG A 227 -6.86 18.15 4.18
CA ARG A 227 -6.18 18.60 2.97
C ARG A 227 -4.98 19.47 3.34
N THR A 228 -3.80 18.99 3.05
CA THR A 228 -2.54 19.71 3.24
C THR A 228 -1.98 20.11 1.88
N THR A 229 -1.71 21.39 1.66
CA THR A 229 -1.03 21.87 0.46
C THR A 229 0.45 21.49 0.49
N LEU A 230 1.14 21.55 -0.64
CA LEU A 230 2.59 21.34 -0.65
C LEU A 230 3.33 22.43 0.13
N ASN A 231 2.81 23.68 0.10
CA ASN A 231 3.35 24.78 0.89
C ASN A 231 3.20 24.51 2.39
N ASP A 232 2.02 24.07 2.85
CA ASP A 232 1.80 23.72 4.26
C ASP A 232 2.67 22.53 4.68
N LEU A 233 2.80 21.54 3.81
CA LEU A 233 3.66 20.37 4.08
C LEU A 233 5.12 20.76 4.25
N PHE A 234 5.64 21.63 3.37
CA PHE A 234 7.01 22.14 3.47
C PHE A 234 7.24 22.83 4.82
N ASN A 235 6.34 23.75 5.19
CA ASN A 235 6.43 24.48 6.45
C ASN A 235 6.34 23.54 7.67
N ALA A 236 5.45 22.53 7.62
CA ALA A 236 5.30 21.55 8.69
C ALA A 236 6.57 20.70 8.89
N ILE A 237 7.19 20.22 7.80
CA ILE A 237 8.44 19.45 7.88
C ILE A 237 9.56 20.33 8.44
N GLN A 238 9.69 21.56 7.96
CA GLN A 238 10.71 22.50 8.44
C GLN A 238 10.55 22.81 9.94
N ALA A 239 9.31 23.06 10.39
CA ALA A 239 9.01 23.29 11.80
C ALA A 239 9.38 22.08 12.66
N ALA A 240 8.96 20.89 12.24
CA ALA A 240 9.23 19.64 12.97
C ALA A 240 10.75 19.35 13.07
N LEU A 241 11.52 19.63 12.03
CA LEU A 241 12.98 19.47 12.07
C LEU A 241 13.64 20.48 13.00
N ASN A 242 13.17 21.75 13.03
CA ASN A 242 13.71 22.77 13.92
C ASN A 242 13.41 22.50 15.41
N GLU A 243 12.32 21.82 15.71
CA GLU A 243 11.95 21.44 17.08
C GLU A 243 12.75 20.22 17.60
N ASN A 244 13.27 19.38 16.72
CA ASN A 244 13.91 18.11 17.07
C ASN A 244 15.41 18.05 16.66
N GLY A 245 15.97 19.12 16.14
CA GLY A 245 17.35 19.25 15.65
C GLY A 245 18.23 20.13 16.56
#